data_0e4be237f60e8b1b362ee450dfd7c0dc
#
_entry.id   0e4be237f60e8b1b362ee450dfd7c0dc
#
_cell.length_a   1.000
_cell.length_b   1.000
_cell.length_c   1.000
_cell.angle_alpha   90.00
_cell.angle_beta   90.00
_cell.angle_gamma   90.00
#
_symmetry.space_group_name_H-M   'P 1'
#
loop_
_entity.id
_entity.type
_entity.pdbx_description
1 polymer ?
#
loop_
_entity_poly.entity_id
_entity_poly.type
_entity_poly.pdbx_seq_one_letter_code
_entity_poly.pdbx_strand_id
1 'polypeptide(L)'
;MIIENSYIKKFLHNNGRALGSMGYFILLMLVFLIGAPEVWLRPNLHQSVFVMMPTLLFMVIPLVFLVASGEIDLSFASTYALASYVFVLLIKAGLDPFLCFIIGVLTGGLVGAIVGAIIVFGRLSSLVASLGVLFLIRGFLFVSTNSRSITIMEVDTHWMYPLLVGKLYGFPVQVIWAAIFLIFCYYLFNKHVFGIHVQHVGDNYVS
;
A
#
# COMPACT_ATOMS: atom_id res chain seq x y z
N MET A 1 26.76 16.23 -31.84
CA MET A 1 25.55 17.05 -31.59
C MET A 1 24.24 16.42 -32.13
N ILE A 2 24.21 15.83 -33.36
CA ILE A 2 22.97 15.22 -33.92
C ILE A 2 22.64 13.86 -33.27
N ILE A 3 23.62 13.07 -32.89
CA ILE A 3 23.44 11.72 -32.28
C ILE A 3 22.89 11.83 -30.86
N GLU A 4 23.35 12.82 -30.08
CA GLU A 4 22.93 13.04 -28.71
C GLU A 4 21.42 13.43 -28.60
N ASN A 5 20.92 14.15 -29.60
CA ASN A 5 19.52 14.55 -29.69
C ASN A 5 18.58 13.35 -29.99
N SER A 6 19.10 12.31 -30.65
CA SER A 6 18.34 11.07 -30.92
C SER A 6 18.15 10.21 -29.68
N TYR A 7 19.17 10.07 -28.82
CA TYR A 7 19.07 9.33 -27.57
C TYR A 7 18.12 10.00 -26.58
N ILE A 8 18.21 11.33 -26.43
CA ILE A 8 17.33 12.10 -25.56
C ILE A 8 15.87 12.01 -26.03
N LYS A 9 15.60 12.15 -27.34
CA LYS A 9 14.25 12.01 -27.89
C LYS A 9 13.68 10.60 -27.67
N LYS A 10 14.48 9.56 -27.85
CA LYS A 10 14.07 8.17 -27.63
C LYS A 10 13.81 7.90 -26.14
N PHE A 11 14.66 8.43 -25.26
CA PHE A 11 14.47 8.33 -23.81
C PHE A 11 13.19 9.04 -23.36
N LEU A 12 12.96 10.27 -23.84
CA LEU A 12 11.75 11.04 -23.55
C LEU A 12 10.49 10.34 -24.08
N HIS A 13 10.55 9.77 -25.27
CA HIS A 13 9.42 9.05 -25.87
C HIS A 13 9.10 7.78 -25.09
N ASN A 14 10.10 6.99 -24.73
CA ASN A 14 9.91 5.74 -23.99
C ASN A 14 9.47 5.96 -22.53
N ASN A 15 9.88 7.07 -21.92
CA ASN A 15 9.60 7.37 -20.51
C ASN A 15 8.63 8.55 -20.32
N GLY A 16 7.92 8.96 -21.35
CA GLY A 16 7.07 10.17 -21.34
C GLY A 16 6.05 10.20 -20.21
N ARG A 17 5.42 9.05 -19.91
CA ARG A 17 4.44 8.94 -18.81
C ARG A 17 5.11 9.10 -17.43
N ALA A 18 6.26 8.47 -17.24
CA ALA A 18 7.01 8.57 -15.98
C ALA A 18 7.57 9.98 -15.75
N LEU A 19 8.08 10.60 -16.82
CA LEU A 19 8.58 11.98 -16.78
C LEU A 19 7.44 12.99 -16.55
N GLY A 20 6.26 12.74 -17.12
CA GLY A 20 5.07 13.55 -16.89
C GLY A 20 4.62 13.50 -15.43
N SER A 21 4.53 12.31 -14.83
CA SER A 21 4.19 12.13 -13.41
C SER A 21 5.23 12.78 -12.49
N MET A 22 6.51 12.66 -12.83
CA MET A 22 7.60 13.28 -12.07
C MET A 22 7.55 14.82 -12.17
N GLY A 23 7.25 15.36 -13.36
CA GLY A 23 7.05 16.79 -13.58
C GLY A 23 5.86 17.32 -12.78
N TYR A 24 4.75 16.57 -12.76
CA TYR A 24 3.58 16.92 -11.97
C TYR A 24 3.88 16.93 -10.46
N PHE A 25 4.63 15.94 -9.99
CA PHE A 25 5.08 15.89 -8.60
C PHE A 25 5.95 17.09 -8.22
N ILE A 26 6.93 17.42 -9.06
CA ILE A 26 7.81 18.59 -8.84
C ILE A 26 6.98 19.89 -8.83
N LEU A 27 6.03 20.04 -9.77
CA LEU A 27 5.13 21.18 -9.80
C LEU A 27 4.35 21.32 -8.50
N LEU A 28 3.77 20.24 -7.98
CA LEU A 28 3.07 20.25 -6.70
C LEU A 28 3.98 20.65 -5.54
N MET A 29 5.21 20.14 -5.51
CA MET A 29 6.20 20.54 -4.50
C MET A 29 6.50 22.01 -4.54
N LEU A 30 6.66 22.60 -5.74
CA LEU A 30 6.89 24.03 -5.93
C LEU A 30 5.67 24.85 -5.49
N VAL A 31 4.46 24.40 -5.80
CA VAL A 31 3.22 25.08 -5.36
C VAL A 31 3.15 25.14 -3.83
N PHE A 32 3.44 24.03 -3.13
CA PHE A 32 3.48 24.02 -1.67
C PHE A 32 4.61 24.87 -1.09
N LEU A 33 5.79 24.86 -1.71
CA LEU A 33 6.92 25.66 -1.28
C LEU A 33 6.63 27.18 -1.39
N ILE A 34 5.95 27.60 -2.45
CA ILE A 34 5.62 29.01 -2.68
C ILE A 34 4.38 29.43 -1.88
N GLY A 35 3.35 28.56 -1.83
CA GLY A 35 2.07 28.86 -1.19
C GLY A 35 2.09 28.82 0.34
N ALA A 36 2.94 27.97 0.93
CA ALA A 36 3.04 27.78 2.37
C ALA A 36 4.47 27.43 2.83
N PRO A 37 5.46 28.32 2.60
CA PRO A 37 6.86 28.03 2.90
C PRO A 37 7.11 27.75 4.38
N GLU A 38 6.41 28.43 5.27
CA GLU A 38 6.54 28.23 6.71
C GLU A 38 6.13 26.83 7.17
N VAL A 39 5.17 26.19 6.49
CA VAL A 39 4.73 24.83 6.77
C VAL A 39 5.64 23.84 6.08
N TRP A 40 5.96 24.10 4.80
CA TRP A 40 6.76 23.21 3.97
C TRP A 40 8.18 23.00 4.47
N LEU A 41 8.81 24.06 4.99
CA LEU A 41 10.19 24.02 5.51
C LEU A 41 10.29 23.47 6.94
N ARG A 42 9.18 23.12 7.60
CA ARG A 42 9.22 22.52 8.94
C ARG A 42 9.74 21.11 8.91
N PRO A 43 10.79 20.77 9.68
CA PRO A 43 11.31 19.38 9.72
C PRO A 43 10.27 18.35 10.16
N ASN A 44 9.34 18.73 11.04
CA ASN A 44 8.29 17.85 11.55
C ASN A 44 7.32 17.41 10.45
N LEU A 45 7.06 18.23 9.42
CA LEU A 45 6.25 17.84 8.28
C LEU A 45 6.89 16.67 7.53
N HIS A 46 8.17 16.80 7.21
CA HIS A 46 8.91 15.77 6.48
C HIS A 46 9.03 14.47 7.30
N GLN A 47 9.27 14.58 8.61
CA GLN A 47 9.26 13.41 9.49
C GLN A 47 7.90 12.69 9.47
N SER A 48 6.79 13.44 9.53
CA SER A 48 5.44 12.86 9.45
C SER A 48 5.21 12.15 8.12
N VAL A 49 5.64 12.74 7.01
CA VAL A 49 5.56 12.11 5.69
C VAL A 49 6.36 10.81 5.65
N PHE A 50 7.60 10.79 6.16
CA PHE A 50 8.44 9.59 6.22
C PHE A 50 7.84 8.47 7.10
N VAL A 51 7.06 8.80 8.11
CA VAL A 51 6.37 7.80 8.95
C VAL A 51 5.12 7.25 8.26
N MET A 52 4.38 8.10 7.54
CA MET A 52 3.12 7.68 6.87
C MET A 52 3.34 7.00 5.52
N MET A 53 4.37 7.39 4.77
CA MET A 53 4.66 6.89 3.42
C MET A 53 4.81 5.36 3.34
N PRO A 54 5.52 4.67 4.26
CA PRO A 54 5.62 3.21 4.24
C PRO A 54 4.27 2.51 4.26
N THR A 55 3.33 2.97 5.09
CA THR A 55 1.99 2.38 5.17
C THR A 55 1.27 2.46 3.82
N LEU A 56 1.35 3.61 3.15
CA LEU A 56 0.78 3.77 1.81
C LEU A 56 1.47 2.86 0.78
N LEU A 57 2.80 2.72 0.84
CA LEU A 57 3.55 1.85 -0.06
C LEU A 57 3.16 0.39 0.11
N PHE A 58 3.03 -0.12 1.33
CA PHE A 58 2.56 -1.48 1.60
C PHE A 58 1.16 -1.74 1.05
N MET A 59 0.31 -0.73 0.98
CA MET A 59 -1.04 -0.84 0.41
C MET A 59 -1.04 -0.75 -1.12
N VAL A 60 -0.26 0.17 -1.70
CA VAL A 60 -0.30 0.50 -3.13
C VAL A 60 0.52 -0.48 -3.98
N ILE A 61 1.67 -0.96 -3.47
CA ILE A 61 2.55 -1.86 -4.25
C ILE A 61 1.82 -3.14 -4.71
N PRO A 62 1.05 -3.86 -3.85
CA PRO A 62 0.29 -5.03 -4.30
C PRO A 62 -0.78 -4.72 -5.35
N LEU A 63 -1.35 -3.50 -5.33
CA LEU A 63 -2.35 -3.10 -6.33
C LEU A 63 -1.79 -3.04 -7.75
N VAL A 64 -0.47 -2.88 -7.91
CA VAL A 64 0.17 -2.95 -9.23
C VAL A 64 -0.06 -4.30 -9.89
N PHE A 65 -0.03 -5.40 -9.12
CA PHE A 65 -0.30 -6.74 -9.65
C PHE A 65 -1.76 -6.89 -10.09
N LEU A 66 -2.70 -6.34 -9.32
CA LEU A 66 -4.12 -6.37 -9.67
C LEU A 66 -4.42 -5.54 -10.92
N VAL A 67 -3.90 -4.34 -10.99
CA VAL A 67 -4.08 -3.49 -12.19
C VAL A 67 -3.43 -4.11 -13.42
N ALA A 68 -2.28 -4.76 -13.27
CA ALA A 68 -1.61 -5.45 -14.35
C ALA A 68 -2.38 -6.70 -14.83
N SER A 69 -3.19 -7.33 -13.98
CA SER A 69 -4.09 -8.42 -14.37
C SER A 69 -5.43 -7.93 -14.96
N GLY A 70 -5.64 -6.61 -15.06
CA GLY A 70 -6.90 -6.03 -15.54
C GLY A 70 -7.99 -5.91 -14.47
N GLU A 71 -7.68 -6.23 -13.21
CA GLU A 71 -8.63 -6.21 -12.10
C GLU A 71 -8.48 -4.96 -11.23
N ILE A 72 -9.56 -4.58 -10.55
CA ILE A 72 -9.60 -3.44 -9.63
C ILE A 72 -10.09 -3.92 -8.27
N ASP A 73 -9.32 -3.66 -7.21
CA ASP A 73 -9.77 -3.89 -5.84
C ASP A 73 -9.91 -2.56 -5.09
N LEU A 74 -11.13 -2.24 -4.69
CA LEU A 74 -11.43 -1.08 -3.85
C LEU A 74 -11.56 -1.46 -2.37
N SER A 75 -11.57 -2.76 -2.06
CA SER A 75 -11.72 -3.25 -0.68
C SER A 75 -10.42 -3.18 0.14
N PHE A 76 -9.26 -2.96 -0.50
CA PHE A 76 -7.94 -3.04 0.14
C PHE A 76 -7.82 -2.15 1.40
N ALA A 77 -8.38 -0.94 1.36
CA ALA A 77 -8.33 -0.01 2.50
C ALA A 77 -9.19 -0.50 3.68
N SER A 78 -10.36 -1.08 3.41
CA SER A 78 -11.23 -1.64 4.45
C SER A 78 -10.66 -2.97 4.98
N THR A 79 -10.02 -3.76 4.14
CA THR A 79 -9.30 -4.99 4.51
C THR A 79 -8.16 -4.68 5.48
N TYR A 80 -7.36 -3.65 5.17
CA TYR A 80 -6.32 -3.16 6.08
C TYR A 80 -6.91 -2.71 7.43
N ALA A 81 -8.01 -1.95 7.41
CA ALA A 81 -8.67 -1.50 8.62
C ALA A 81 -9.19 -2.68 9.46
N LEU A 82 -9.77 -3.73 8.83
CA LEU A 82 -10.23 -4.92 9.52
C LEU A 82 -9.06 -5.71 10.12
N ALA A 83 -7.98 -5.91 9.38
CA ALA A 83 -6.79 -6.59 9.88
C ALA A 83 -6.19 -5.85 11.08
N SER A 84 -6.13 -4.51 11.03
CA SER A 84 -5.70 -3.67 12.13
C SER A 84 -6.66 -3.75 13.33
N TYR A 85 -7.96 -3.79 13.09
CA TYR A 85 -8.97 -3.94 14.14
C TYR A 85 -8.82 -5.28 14.87
N VAL A 86 -8.67 -6.38 14.14
CA VAL A 86 -8.42 -7.72 14.72
C VAL A 86 -7.14 -7.72 15.54
N PHE A 87 -6.05 -7.16 15.02
CA PHE A 87 -4.78 -7.01 15.74
C PHE A 87 -4.99 -6.31 17.10
N VAL A 88 -5.69 -5.16 17.08
CA VAL A 88 -5.96 -4.38 18.31
C VAL A 88 -6.82 -5.14 19.30
N LEU A 89 -7.86 -5.85 18.84
CA LEU A 89 -8.72 -6.64 19.73
C LEU A 89 -7.94 -7.75 20.44
N LEU A 90 -7.06 -8.43 19.70
CA LEU A 90 -6.26 -9.52 20.27
C LEU A 90 -5.23 -9.01 21.28
N ILE A 91 -4.60 -7.85 21.03
CA ILE A 91 -3.74 -7.18 22.00
C ILE A 91 -4.53 -6.86 23.29
N LYS A 92 -5.72 -6.29 23.16
CA LYS A 92 -6.58 -5.98 24.31
C LYS A 92 -7.07 -7.22 25.05
N ALA A 93 -7.14 -8.36 24.38
CA ALA A 93 -7.41 -9.65 25.01
C ALA A 93 -6.17 -10.25 25.72
N GLY A 94 -5.03 -9.59 25.68
CA GLY A 94 -3.80 -10.01 26.37
C GLY A 94 -2.96 -11.04 25.62
N LEU A 95 -3.19 -11.20 24.29
CA LEU A 95 -2.37 -12.09 23.49
C LEU A 95 -1.01 -11.44 23.16
N ASP A 96 -0.01 -12.28 22.90
CA ASP A 96 1.32 -11.84 22.49
C ASP A 96 1.27 -11.00 21.20
N PRO A 97 1.89 -9.81 21.16
CA PRO A 97 1.86 -8.91 20.01
C PRO A 97 2.35 -9.52 18.70
N PHE A 98 3.32 -10.43 18.73
CA PHE A 98 3.80 -11.11 17.53
C PHE A 98 2.73 -12.06 16.96
N LEU A 99 2.06 -12.81 17.82
CA LEU A 99 0.94 -13.67 17.42
C LEU A 99 -0.22 -12.83 16.85
N CYS A 100 -0.54 -11.70 17.49
CA CYS A 100 -1.56 -10.77 17.01
C CYS A 100 -1.23 -10.22 15.62
N PHE A 101 0.04 -9.91 15.36
CA PHE A 101 0.51 -9.48 14.05
C PHE A 101 0.30 -10.55 12.98
N ILE A 102 0.68 -11.80 13.26
CA ILE A 102 0.47 -12.91 12.33
C ILE A 102 -1.02 -13.10 12.03
N ILE A 103 -1.88 -13.10 13.05
CA ILE A 103 -3.33 -13.24 12.87
C ILE A 103 -3.90 -12.07 12.07
N GLY A 104 -3.43 -10.84 12.29
CA GLY A 104 -3.80 -9.67 11.50
C GLY A 104 -3.47 -9.84 10.02
N VAL A 105 -2.25 -10.29 9.70
CA VAL A 105 -1.82 -10.58 8.32
C VAL A 105 -2.69 -11.68 7.69
N LEU A 106 -2.94 -12.77 8.42
CA LEU A 106 -3.81 -13.85 7.95
C LEU A 106 -5.24 -13.39 7.72
N THR A 107 -5.75 -12.49 8.55
CA THR A 107 -7.08 -11.87 8.36
C THR A 107 -7.15 -11.11 7.03
N GLY A 108 -6.13 -10.30 6.73
CA GLY A 108 -6.05 -9.61 5.44
C GLY A 108 -6.00 -10.59 4.26
N GLY A 109 -5.17 -11.63 4.36
CA GLY A 109 -5.07 -12.69 3.36
C GLY A 109 -6.38 -13.45 3.14
N LEU A 110 -7.11 -13.77 4.22
CA LEU A 110 -8.39 -14.42 4.16
C LEU A 110 -9.45 -13.57 3.45
N VAL A 111 -9.52 -12.28 3.77
CA VAL A 111 -10.44 -11.35 3.09
C VAL A 111 -10.11 -11.28 1.60
N GLY A 112 -8.83 -11.13 1.24
CA GLY A 112 -8.41 -11.13 -0.16
C GLY A 112 -8.77 -12.42 -0.89
N ALA A 113 -8.61 -13.59 -0.24
CA ALA A 113 -9.02 -14.88 -0.79
C ALA A 113 -10.54 -14.96 -1.00
N ILE A 114 -11.34 -14.43 -0.06
CA ILE A 114 -12.79 -14.36 -0.19
C ILE A 114 -13.20 -13.46 -1.36
N VAL A 115 -12.61 -12.27 -1.49
CA VAL A 115 -12.88 -11.36 -2.62
C VAL A 115 -12.52 -12.04 -3.94
N GLY A 116 -11.35 -12.66 -4.04
CA GLY A 116 -10.95 -13.41 -5.22
C GLY A 116 -11.89 -14.56 -5.55
N ALA A 117 -12.35 -15.31 -4.55
CA ALA A 117 -13.33 -16.38 -4.73
C ALA A 117 -14.68 -15.86 -5.25
N ILE A 118 -15.16 -14.74 -4.72
CA ILE A 118 -16.40 -14.09 -5.19
C ILE A 118 -16.28 -13.68 -6.66
N ILE A 119 -15.13 -13.13 -7.06
CA ILE A 119 -14.89 -12.73 -8.46
C ILE A 119 -14.85 -13.97 -9.36
N VAL A 120 -14.03 -14.97 -9.03
CA VAL A 120 -13.79 -16.12 -9.90
C VAL A 120 -15.01 -17.05 -9.95
N PHE A 121 -15.55 -17.46 -8.81
CA PHE A 121 -16.66 -18.42 -8.75
C PHE A 121 -18.03 -17.75 -8.91
N GLY A 122 -18.18 -16.52 -8.40
CA GLY A 122 -19.40 -15.73 -8.55
C GLY A 122 -19.53 -15.07 -9.92
N ARG A 123 -18.46 -15.05 -10.74
CA ARG A 123 -18.41 -14.40 -12.06
C ARG A 123 -18.84 -12.93 -11.99
N LEU A 124 -18.53 -12.26 -10.90
CA LEU A 124 -18.81 -10.85 -10.70
C LEU A 124 -17.60 -10.02 -11.16
N SER A 125 -17.85 -8.81 -11.64
CA SER A 125 -16.74 -7.89 -11.91
C SER A 125 -16.02 -7.55 -10.60
N SER A 126 -14.70 -7.42 -10.66
CA SER A 126 -13.87 -7.08 -9.49
C SER A 126 -14.29 -5.78 -8.83
N LEU A 127 -14.71 -4.80 -9.63
CA LEU A 127 -15.23 -3.52 -9.14
C LEU A 127 -16.48 -3.71 -8.24
N VAL A 128 -17.45 -4.49 -8.68
CA VAL A 128 -18.70 -4.71 -7.92
C VAL A 128 -18.43 -5.55 -6.66
N ALA A 129 -17.66 -6.64 -6.80
CA ALA A 129 -17.31 -7.51 -5.68
C ALA A 129 -16.53 -6.75 -4.59
N SER A 130 -15.50 -6.01 -4.98
CA SER A 130 -14.67 -5.26 -4.03
C SER A 130 -15.41 -4.09 -3.38
N LEU A 131 -16.30 -3.40 -4.10
CA LEU A 131 -17.18 -2.38 -3.52
C LEU A 131 -18.12 -2.99 -2.47
N GLY A 132 -18.75 -4.13 -2.77
CA GLY A 132 -19.61 -4.84 -1.82
C GLY A 132 -18.88 -5.18 -0.53
N VAL A 133 -17.69 -5.77 -0.65
CA VAL A 133 -16.85 -6.12 0.52
C VAL A 133 -16.36 -4.88 1.27
N LEU A 134 -15.99 -3.80 0.56
CA LEU A 134 -15.61 -2.52 1.15
C LEU A 134 -16.71 -2.01 2.08
N PHE A 135 -17.95 -1.92 1.58
CA PHE A 135 -19.07 -1.40 2.38
C PHE A 135 -19.46 -2.33 3.53
N LEU A 136 -19.39 -3.65 3.32
CA LEU A 136 -19.67 -4.64 4.35
C LEU A 136 -18.67 -4.51 5.51
N ILE A 137 -17.38 -4.50 5.20
CA ILE A 137 -16.33 -4.37 6.23
C ILE A 137 -16.41 -3.02 6.91
N ARG A 138 -16.62 -1.95 6.15
CA ARG A 138 -16.71 -0.60 6.70
C ARG A 138 -17.91 -0.43 7.62
N GLY A 139 -19.07 -0.97 7.24
CA GLY A 139 -20.27 -1.00 8.09
C GLY A 139 -20.04 -1.79 9.37
N PHE A 140 -19.44 -2.99 9.26
CA PHE A 140 -19.07 -3.79 10.43
C PHE A 140 -18.14 -3.03 11.39
N LEU A 141 -17.06 -2.44 10.87
CA LEU A 141 -16.12 -1.67 11.68
C LEU A 141 -16.80 -0.46 12.34
N PHE A 142 -17.63 0.26 11.61
CA PHE A 142 -18.36 1.42 12.12
C PHE A 142 -19.22 1.07 13.34
N VAL A 143 -19.97 -0.03 13.26
CA VAL A 143 -20.80 -0.53 14.37
C VAL A 143 -19.93 -1.04 15.51
N SER A 144 -18.92 -1.87 15.20
CA SER A 144 -18.08 -2.52 16.22
C SER A 144 -17.22 -1.55 17.02
N THR A 145 -16.80 -0.43 16.43
CA THR A 145 -15.98 0.59 17.10
C THR A 145 -16.79 1.76 17.66
N ASN A 146 -18.12 1.78 17.44
CA ASN A 146 -18.96 2.95 17.72
C ASN A 146 -18.39 4.23 17.09
N SER A 147 -17.81 4.14 15.87
CA SER A 147 -17.15 5.24 15.15
C SER A 147 -15.96 5.88 15.90
N ARG A 148 -15.37 5.18 16.86
CA ARG A 148 -14.25 5.68 17.65
C ARG A 148 -12.94 5.07 17.19
N SER A 149 -11.90 5.88 17.24
CA SER A 149 -10.52 5.39 17.08
C SER A 149 -10.11 4.54 18.27
N ILE A 150 -9.48 3.40 18.02
CA ILE A 150 -8.99 2.52 19.08
C ILE A 150 -7.48 2.66 19.14
N THR A 151 -6.97 3.11 20.29
CA THR A 151 -5.52 3.26 20.53
C THR A 151 -5.01 2.12 21.40
N ILE A 152 -3.78 1.66 21.11
CA ILE A 152 -3.04 0.70 21.92
C ILE A 152 -1.84 1.44 22.52
N MET A 153 -1.65 1.35 23.83
CA MET A 153 -0.50 1.96 24.53
C MET A 153 0.50 0.91 25.06
N GLU A 154 0.19 -0.38 24.96
CA GLU A 154 0.87 -1.45 25.70
C GLU A 154 1.91 -2.23 24.85
N VAL A 155 2.17 -1.80 23.61
CA VAL A 155 3.01 -2.55 22.67
C VAL A 155 4.44 -2.00 22.56
N ASP A 156 4.68 -0.81 23.08
CA ASP A 156 5.96 -0.08 22.96
C ASP A 156 7.12 -0.76 23.71
N THR A 157 6.82 -1.54 24.74
CA THR A 157 7.81 -2.32 25.53
C THR A 157 8.14 -3.68 24.91
N HIS A 158 7.37 -4.13 23.92
CA HIS A 158 7.59 -5.44 23.29
C HIS A 158 8.79 -5.41 22.33
N TRP A 159 9.59 -6.49 22.30
CA TRP A 159 10.81 -6.59 21.47
C TRP A 159 10.57 -6.32 19.97
N MET A 160 9.38 -6.61 19.49
CA MET A 160 9.00 -6.43 18.09
C MET A 160 8.77 -4.94 17.74
N TYR A 161 8.41 -4.11 18.72
CA TYR A 161 8.10 -2.71 18.47
C TYR A 161 9.28 -1.93 17.87
N PRO A 162 10.50 -1.95 18.44
CA PRO A 162 11.64 -1.26 17.83
C PRO A 162 12.02 -1.83 16.46
N LEU A 163 11.74 -3.12 16.21
CA LEU A 163 12.03 -3.76 14.93
C LEU A 163 11.05 -3.32 13.82
N LEU A 164 9.78 -3.11 14.13
CA LEU A 164 8.74 -2.79 13.14
C LEU A 164 8.43 -1.29 13.06
N VAL A 165 8.45 -0.60 14.20
CA VAL A 165 7.96 0.79 14.34
C VAL A 165 9.03 1.73 14.90
N GLY A 166 10.18 1.21 15.31
CA GLY A 166 11.28 1.97 15.90
C GLY A 166 11.96 2.95 14.95
N LYS A 167 12.97 3.61 15.47
CA LYS A 167 13.85 4.51 14.68
C LYS A 167 15.27 3.99 14.70
N LEU A 168 15.89 3.87 13.54
CA LEU A 168 17.30 3.54 13.38
C LEU A 168 18.05 4.81 12.97
N TYR A 169 18.95 5.32 13.81
CA TYR A 169 19.67 6.59 13.58
C TYR A 169 18.75 7.77 13.21
N GLY A 170 17.55 7.83 13.82
CA GLY A 170 16.57 8.88 13.56
C GLY A 170 15.62 8.62 12.38
N PHE A 171 15.90 7.59 11.56
CA PHE A 171 15.01 7.18 10.47
C PHE A 171 13.97 6.13 10.92
N PRO A 172 12.70 6.24 10.50
CA PRO A 172 11.70 5.22 10.79
C PRO A 172 12.08 3.87 10.13
N VAL A 173 12.09 2.80 10.92
CA VAL A 173 12.42 1.45 10.43
C VAL A 173 11.39 0.97 9.38
N GLN A 174 10.16 1.48 9.43
CA GLN A 174 9.12 1.20 8.42
C GLN A 174 9.56 1.53 6.99
N VAL A 175 10.39 2.57 6.79
CA VAL A 175 10.91 2.94 5.46
C VAL A 175 11.84 1.85 4.93
N ILE A 176 12.64 1.24 5.80
CA ILE A 176 13.53 0.12 5.44
C ILE A 176 12.71 -1.09 5.01
N TRP A 177 11.68 -1.43 5.79
CA TRP A 177 10.77 -2.52 5.45
C TRP A 177 10.02 -2.28 4.14
N ALA A 178 9.55 -1.03 3.92
CA ALA A 178 8.90 -0.66 2.66
C ALA A 178 9.85 -0.79 1.46
N ALA A 179 11.12 -0.39 1.62
CA ALA A 179 12.13 -0.56 0.57
C ALA A 179 12.41 -2.03 0.25
N ILE A 180 12.57 -2.88 1.30
CA ILE A 180 12.73 -4.33 1.13
C ILE A 180 11.51 -4.93 0.42
N PHE A 181 10.30 -4.54 0.83
CA PHE A 181 9.06 -5.01 0.22
C PHE A 181 8.93 -4.56 -1.25
N LEU A 182 9.30 -3.33 -1.56
CA LEU A 182 9.32 -2.81 -2.93
C LEU A 182 10.28 -3.61 -3.82
N ILE A 183 11.50 -3.87 -3.34
CA ILE A 183 12.51 -4.67 -4.07
C ILE A 183 11.98 -6.09 -4.31
N PHE A 184 11.38 -6.71 -3.28
CA PHE A 184 10.80 -8.03 -3.37
C PHE A 184 9.66 -8.08 -4.41
N CYS A 185 8.71 -7.14 -4.34
CA CYS A 185 7.60 -7.05 -5.30
C CYS A 185 8.10 -6.73 -6.71
N TYR A 186 9.11 -5.87 -6.86
CA TYR A 186 9.73 -5.60 -8.15
C TYR A 186 10.32 -6.87 -8.77
N TYR A 187 11.04 -7.68 -7.97
CA TYR A 187 11.57 -8.96 -8.42
C TYR A 187 10.46 -9.93 -8.82
N LEU A 188 9.42 -10.07 -7.99
CA LEU A 188 8.27 -10.92 -8.29
C LEU A 188 7.58 -10.50 -9.58
N PHE A 189 7.38 -9.20 -9.78
CA PHE A 189 6.64 -8.69 -10.93
C PHE A 189 7.44 -8.83 -12.25
N ASN A 190 8.75 -8.56 -12.22
CA ASN A 190 9.55 -8.46 -13.44
C ASN A 190 10.38 -9.73 -13.77
N LYS A 191 10.65 -10.57 -12.77
CA LYS A 191 11.60 -11.70 -12.92
C LYS A 191 11.01 -13.07 -12.58
N HIS A 192 9.94 -13.11 -11.80
CA HIS A 192 9.35 -14.37 -11.39
C HIS A 192 8.20 -14.77 -12.32
N VAL A 193 7.98 -16.09 -12.48
CA VAL A 193 6.92 -16.67 -13.32
C VAL A 193 5.54 -16.16 -12.93
N PHE A 194 5.29 -15.90 -11.65
CA PHE A 194 4.06 -15.32 -11.14
C PHE A 194 3.75 -13.94 -11.78
N GLY A 195 4.74 -13.04 -11.84
CA GLY A 195 4.56 -11.72 -12.45
C GLY A 195 4.29 -11.80 -13.95
N ILE A 196 4.95 -12.74 -14.65
CA ILE A 196 4.72 -13.01 -16.08
C ILE A 196 3.27 -13.48 -16.29
N HIS A 197 2.77 -14.40 -15.48
CA HIS A 197 1.39 -14.87 -15.57
C HIS A 197 0.38 -13.74 -15.31
N VAL A 198 0.62 -12.89 -14.30
CA VAL A 198 -0.23 -11.73 -14.01
C VAL A 198 -0.36 -10.80 -15.21
N GLN A 199 0.78 -10.50 -15.88
CA GLN A 199 0.81 -9.64 -17.07
C GLN A 199 0.07 -10.29 -18.25
N HIS A 200 0.27 -11.60 -18.50
CA HIS A 200 -0.41 -12.30 -19.58
C HIS A 200 -1.94 -12.38 -19.39
N VAL A 201 -2.41 -12.49 -18.14
CA VAL A 201 -3.85 -12.47 -17.86
C VAL A 201 -4.43 -11.10 -18.25
N GLY A 202 -3.74 -10.00 -17.94
CA GLY A 202 -4.18 -8.66 -18.30
C GLY A 202 -4.20 -8.42 -19.82
N ASP A 203 -3.21 -8.91 -20.54
CA ASP A 203 -3.11 -8.76 -22.00
C ASP A 203 -4.23 -9.49 -22.75
N ASN A 204 -4.71 -10.63 -22.24
CA ASN A 204 -5.82 -11.39 -22.83
C ASN A 204 -7.20 -10.73 -22.66
N TYR A 205 -7.35 -9.76 -21.77
CA TYR A 205 -8.60 -8.98 -21.64
C TYR A 205 -8.80 -7.96 -22.77
N VAL A 206 -7.77 -7.69 -23.56
CA VAL A 206 -7.79 -6.68 -24.65
C VAL A 206 -7.96 -7.33 -26.03
N SER A 207 -7.94 -8.64 -26.10
CA SER A 207 -8.21 -9.45 -27.31
C SER A 207 -9.58 -10.13 -27.24
#